data_1630928a084a928673a96b09c927e935
#
_entry.id   1630928a084a928673a96b09c927e935
#
_cell.length_a   1.000
_cell.length_b   1.000
_cell.length_c   1.000
_cell.angle_alpha   90.00
_cell.angle_beta   90.00
_cell.angle_gamma   90.00
#
_symmetry.space_group_name_H-M   'P 1'
#
loop_
_entity.id
_entity.type
_entity.pdbx_description
1 polymer ?
#
loop_
_entity_poly.entity_id
_entity_poly.type
_entity_poly.pdbx_seq_one_letter_code
_entity_poly.pdbx_strand_id
1 'polypeptide(L)'
;MTGVMVLYAGETGFTLITPEGHPESGWVTFSAEENDGSITIQIQGLARASDPVYEVAFRLAGSKLQQGIWTHVLQSLLRYVGSNSQIEVAPVCLDKKLQWSKFFNIFANAQILTILNMPAIISRKLIKGNSK
;
A
#
# COMPACT_ATOMS: atom_id res chain seq x y z
N MET A 1 10.34 8.34 -0.08
CA MET A 1 9.03 8.40 -0.74
C MET A 1 8.92 7.18 -1.62
N THR A 2 7.91 6.36 -1.47
CA THR A 2 7.66 5.19 -2.32
C THR A 2 6.52 5.52 -3.28
N GLY A 3 6.57 4.95 -4.48
CA GLY A 3 5.53 5.11 -5.49
C GLY A 3 5.05 3.75 -5.96
N VAL A 4 4.04 3.74 -6.80
CA VAL A 4 3.52 2.55 -7.49
C VAL A 4 3.54 2.81 -9.00
N MET A 5 3.54 1.74 -9.77
CA MET A 5 3.47 1.82 -11.23
C MET A 5 2.11 1.31 -11.70
N VAL A 6 1.58 1.91 -12.76
CA VAL A 6 0.39 1.39 -13.42
C VAL A 6 0.79 0.19 -14.26
N LEU A 7 0.28 -0.98 -13.90
CA LEU A 7 0.47 -2.22 -14.66
C LEU A 7 -0.57 -2.35 -15.79
N TYR A 8 -1.79 -1.94 -15.51
CA TYR A 8 -2.92 -2.00 -16.42
C TYR A 8 -3.89 -0.86 -16.11
N ALA A 9 -4.53 -0.33 -17.15
CA ALA A 9 -5.64 0.61 -17.02
C ALA A 9 -6.64 0.36 -18.16
N GLY A 10 -7.93 0.22 -17.83
CA GLY A 10 -9.05 0.02 -18.72
C GLY A 10 -10.25 0.87 -18.31
N GLU A 11 -11.37 0.71 -18.99
CA GLU A 11 -12.59 1.49 -18.75
C GLU A 11 -13.22 1.20 -17.38
N THR A 12 -13.19 -0.06 -16.93
CA THR A 12 -13.85 -0.50 -15.69
C THR A 12 -12.89 -0.80 -14.56
N GLY A 13 -11.59 -0.53 -14.72
CA GLY A 13 -10.62 -0.78 -13.65
C GLY A 13 -9.18 -0.52 -14.03
N PHE A 14 -8.32 -0.54 -13.01
CA PHE A 14 -6.88 -0.41 -13.19
C PHE A 14 -6.13 -1.22 -12.14
N THR A 15 -4.90 -1.61 -12.47
CA THR A 15 -4.02 -2.36 -11.57
C THR A 15 -2.73 -1.59 -11.36
N LEU A 16 -2.35 -1.48 -10.09
CA LEU A 16 -1.09 -0.91 -9.66
C LEU A 16 -0.16 -2.02 -9.16
N ILE A 17 1.14 -1.89 -9.42
CA ILE A 17 2.18 -2.78 -8.94
C ILE A 17 3.27 -1.99 -8.23
N THR A 18 3.88 -2.59 -7.23
CA THR A 18 4.99 -1.99 -6.49
C THR A 18 6.30 -2.17 -7.25
N PRO A 19 7.14 -1.12 -7.38
CA PRO A 19 8.47 -1.23 -7.95
C PRO A 19 9.47 -1.89 -6.99
N GLU A 20 10.64 -2.22 -7.50
CA GLU A 20 11.78 -2.66 -6.69
C GLU A 20 12.13 -1.62 -5.61
N GLY A 21 12.49 -2.09 -4.42
CA GLY A 21 12.76 -1.23 -3.26
C GLY A 21 11.52 -0.75 -2.51
N HIS A 22 10.32 -1.05 -3.00
CA HIS A 22 9.10 -0.79 -2.22
C HIS A 22 9.04 -1.70 -0.99
N PRO A 23 8.60 -1.22 0.19
CA PRO A 23 8.49 -2.04 1.41
C PRO A 23 7.51 -3.22 1.28
N GLU A 24 6.55 -3.12 0.39
CA GLU A 24 5.64 -4.21 0.02
C GLU A 24 5.89 -4.61 -1.43
N SER A 25 5.90 -5.90 -1.71
CA SER A 25 5.96 -6.47 -3.06
C SER A 25 4.59 -7.05 -3.41
N GLY A 26 3.96 -6.54 -4.46
CA GLY A 26 2.63 -6.98 -4.82
C GLY A 26 1.90 -6.06 -5.79
N TRP A 27 0.62 -6.28 -5.89
CA TRP A 27 -0.29 -5.51 -6.76
C TRP A 27 -1.62 -5.24 -6.07
N VAL A 28 -2.33 -4.24 -6.57
CA VAL A 28 -3.71 -3.94 -6.20
C VAL A 28 -4.51 -3.57 -7.45
N THR A 29 -5.68 -4.18 -7.60
CA THR A 29 -6.63 -3.90 -8.67
C THR A 29 -7.85 -3.20 -8.10
N PHE A 30 -8.27 -2.15 -8.76
CA PHE A 30 -9.53 -1.46 -8.56
C PHE A 30 -10.41 -1.79 -9.75
N SER A 31 -11.60 -2.31 -9.52
CA SER A 31 -12.54 -2.67 -10.57
C SER A 31 -13.96 -2.29 -10.21
N ALA A 32 -14.77 -2.05 -11.25
CA ALA A 32 -16.21 -1.87 -11.16
C ALA A 32 -16.87 -2.80 -12.16
N GLU A 33 -17.83 -3.59 -11.71
CA GLU A 33 -18.58 -4.54 -12.52
C GLU A 33 -20.07 -4.27 -12.37
N GLU A 34 -20.78 -4.29 -13.47
CA GLU A 34 -22.24 -4.20 -13.49
C GLU A 34 -22.84 -5.60 -13.61
N ASN A 35 -23.68 -5.97 -12.65
CA ASN A 35 -24.41 -7.22 -12.62
C ASN A 35 -25.88 -6.94 -12.27
N ASP A 36 -26.80 -7.30 -13.16
CA ASP A 36 -28.25 -7.19 -12.96
C ASP A 36 -28.71 -5.79 -12.48
N GLY A 37 -28.14 -4.73 -13.05
CA GLY A 37 -28.47 -3.35 -12.72
C GLY A 37 -27.86 -2.85 -11.40
N SER A 38 -26.99 -3.64 -10.78
CA SER A 38 -26.20 -3.26 -9.60
C SER A 38 -24.73 -3.11 -9.97
N ILE A 39 -24.06 -2.10 -9.43
CA ILE A 39 -22.62 -1.90 -9.63
C ILE A 39 -21.88 -2.40 -8.39
N THR A 40 -21.01 -3.36 -8.59
CA THR A 40 -20.07 -3.85 -7.57
C THR A 40 -18.71 -3.19 -7.79
N ILE A 41 -18.21 -2.50 -6.76
CA ILE A 41 -16.88 -1.91 -6.77
C ILE A 41 -15.99 -2.74 -5.85
N GLN A 42 -14.84 -3.15 -6.37
CA GLN A 42 -13.92 -4.02 -5.66
C GLN A 42 -12.50 -3.45 -5.64
N ILE A 43 -11.84 -3.59 -4.48
CA ILE A 43 -10.40 -3.44 -4.34
C ILE A 43 -9.84 -4.82 -3.98
N GLN A 44 -9.06 -5.39 -4.87
CA GLN A 44 -8.42 -6.68 -4.65
C GLN A 44 -6.90 -6.52 -4.70
N GLY A 45 -6.21 -6.94 -3.67
CA GLY A 45 -4.76 -6.86 -3.60
C GLY A 45 -4.11 -8.15 -3.13
N LEU A 46 -2.92 -8.39 -3.64
CA LEU A 46 -2.00 -9.39 -3.14
C LEU A 46 -0.69 -8.70 -2.85
N ALA A 47 -0.30 -8.67 -1.59
CA ALA A 47 0.93 -8.02 -1.18
C ALA A 47 1.66 -8.85 -0.14
N ARG A 48 2.97 -8.74 -0.16
CA ARG A 48 3.87 -9.32 0.80
C ARG A 48 4.94 -8.30 1.20
N ALA A 49 5.34 -8.32 2.45
CA ALA A 49 6.50 -7.53 2.88
C ALA A 49 7.76 -7.93 2.08
N SER A 50 8.54 -6.95 1.67
CA SER A 50 9.74 -7.15 0.85
C SER A 50 10.91 -7.72 1.65
N ASP A 51 10.88 -7.57 2.97
CA ASP A 51 11.91 -8.05 3.89
C ASP A 51 11.31 -8.49 5.23
N PRO A 52 12.00 -9.33 6.02
CA PRO A 52 11.47 -9.89 7.25
C PRO A 52 11.27 -8.85 8.38
N VAL A 53 12.03 -7.76 8.39
CA VAL A 53 11.89 -6.71 9.43
C VAL A 53 10.60 -5.92 9.18
N TYR A 54 10.38 -5.51 7.94
CA TYR A 54 9.13 -4.86 7.55
C TYR A 54 7.93 -5.79 7.75
N GLU A 55 8.09 -7.10 7.48
CA GLU A 55 7.03 -8.09 7.69
C GLU A 55 6.58 -8.16 9.15
N VAL A 56 7.49 -8.14 10.10
CA VAL A 56 7.15 -8.11 11.54
C VAL A 56 6.38 -6.82 11.88
N ALA A 57 6.87 -5.67 11.46
CA ALA A 57 6.20 -4.39 11.69
C ALA A 57 4.81 -4.33 11.04
N PHE A 58 4.69 -4.87 9.83
CA PHE A 58 3.42 -4.94 9.10
C PHE A 58 2.40 -5.84 9.82
N ARG A 59 2.82 -6.98 10.34
CA ARG A 59 1.94 -7.87 11.11
C ARG A 59 1.46 -7.25 12.42
N LEU A 60 2.30 -6.45 13.09
CA LEU A 60 1.96 -5.83 14.36
C LEU A 60 0.97 -4.66 14.21
N ALA A 61 1.14 -3.83 13.20
CA ALA A 61 0.36 -2.61 13.03
C ALA A 61 -0.05 -2.32 11.58
N GLY A 62 0.81 -2.62 10.60
CA GLY A 62 0.65 -2.21 9.21
C GLY A 62 -0.59 -2.78 8.54
N SER A 63 -0.94 -4.04 8.81
CA SER A 63 -2.12 -4.68 8.21
C SER A 63 -3.43 -4.00 8.62
N LYS A 64 -3.58 -3.61 9.87
CA LYS A 64 -4.76 -2.88 10.35
C LYS A 64 -4.84 -1.47 9.75
N LEU A 65 -3.69 -0.80 9.66
CA LEU A 65 -3.61 0.52 9.04
C LEU A 65 -3.98 0.45 7.56
N GLN A 66 -3.46 -0.51 6.83
CA GLN A 66 -3.76 -0.72 5.42
C GLN A 66 -5.25 -1.01 5.18
N GLN A 67 -5.86 -1.90 5.98
CA GLN A 67 -7.30 -2.14 5.93
C GLN A 67 -8.11 -0.86 6.18
N GLY A 68 -7.70 -0.05 7.15
CA GLY A 68 -8.32 1.25 7.42
C GLY A 68 -8.26 2.20 6.23
N ILE A 69 -7.13 2.24 5.52
CA ILE A 69 -6.96 3.06 4.31
C ILE A 69 -7.92 2.59 3.21
N TRP A 70 -7.98 1.29 2.90
CA TRP A 70 -8.87 0.76 1.86
C TRP A 70 -10.34 0.96 2.21
N THR A 71 -10.71 0.72 3.45
CA THR A 71 -12.08 1.00 3.92
C THR A 71 -12.44 2.48 3.77
N HIS A 72 -11.51 3.38 4.11
CA HIS A 72 -11.73 4.82 3.93
C HIS A 72 -11.89 5.22 2.45
N VAL A 73 -11.12 4.61 1.54
CA VAL A 73 -11.24 4.82 0.10
C VAL A 73 -12.63 4.42 -0.38
N LEU A 74 -13.10 3.22 -0.02
CA LEU A 74 -14.44 2.73 -0.39
C LEU A 74 -15.55 3.59 0.23
N GLN A 75 -15.44 3.99 1.50
CA GLN A 75 -16.40 4.89 2.15
C GLN A 75 -16.46 6.25 1.46
N SER A 76 -15.31 6.78 1.02
CA SER A 76 -15.26 8.05 0.31
C SER A 76 -15.94 7.96 -1.06
N LEU A 77 -15.75 6.84 -1.74
CA LEU A 77 -16.40 6.56 -3.01
C LEU A 77 -17.92 6.41 -2.84
N LEU A 78 -18.40 5.64 -1.85
CA LEU A 78 -19.83 5.51 -1.54
C LEU A 78 -20.46 6.87 -1.28
N ARG A 79 -19.81 7.73 -0.51
CA ARG A 79 -20.30 9.10 -0.27
C ARG A 79 -20.36 9.92 -1.56
N TYR A 80 -19.35 9.79 -2.41
CA TYR A 80 -19.30 10.52 -3.69
C TYR A 80 -20.43 10.12 -4.63
N VAL A 81 -20.75 8.81 -4.73
CA VAL A 81 -21.85 8.31 -5.56
C VAL A 81 -23.23 8.35 -4.89
N GLY A 82 -23.31 8.80 -3.64
CA GLY A 82 -24.58 8.90 -2.88
C GLY A 82 -25.18 7.54 -2.50
N SER A 83 -24.36 6.50 -2.35
CA SER A 83 -24.79 5.15 -1.97
C SER A 83 -24.55 4.86 -0.49
N ASN A 84 -25.46 4.05 0.11
CA ASN A 84 -25.38 3.54 1.48
C ASN A 84 -25.04 2.03 1.51
N SER A 85 -24.44 1.49 0.47
CA SER A 85 -24.09 0.07 0.41
C SER A 85 -23.10 -0.31 1.51
N GLN A 86 -23.14 -1.58 1.92
CA GLN A 86 -22.22 -2.12 2.92
C GLN A 86 -20.87 -2.44 2.29
N ILE A 87 -19.80 -2.24 3.06
CA ILE A 87 -18.45 -2.61 2.67
C ILE A 87 -18.09 -3.92 3.35
N GLU A 88 -17.73 -4.91 2.55
CA GLU A 88 -17.19 -6.17 3.03
C GLU A 88 -15.66 -6.15 2.94
N VAL A 89 -14.99 -6.63 3.98
CA VAL A 89 -13.53 -6.74 4.02
C VAL A 89 -13.15 -8.17 4.37
N ALA A 90 -12.47 -8.86 3.46
CA ALA A 90 -12.09 -10.27 3.60
C ALA A 90 -10.55 -10.45 3.49
N PRO A 91 -9.78 -10.13 4.54
CA PRO A 91 -8.34 -10.35 4.53
C PRO A 91 -8.00 -11.84 4.68
N VAL A 92 -7.15 -12.35 3.79
CA VAL A 92 -6.68 -13.73 3.81
C VAL A 92 -5.15 -13.75 3.92
N CYS A 93 -4.63 -14.43 4.94
CA CYS A 93 -3.20 -14.65 5.06
C CYS A 93 -2.81 -15.96 4.35
N LEU A 94 -2.20 -15.84 3.16
CA LEU A 94 -1.80 -16.98 2.34
C LEU A 94 -0.54 -17.68 2.86
N ASP A 95 0.41 -16.94 3.43
CA ASP A 95 1.64 -17.49 3.98
C ASP A 95 2.01 -16.81 5.30
N LYS A 96 2.12 -17.63 6.35
CA LYS A 96 2.47 -17.17 7.70
C LYS A 96 3.97 -17.21 7.99
N LYS A 97 4.80 -17.73 7.06
CA LYS A 97 6.24 -17.88 7.28
C LYS A 97 6.95 -16.55 7.03
N LEU A 98 7.82 -16.17 7.96
CA LEU A 98 8.75 -15.05 7.76
C LEU A 98 9.77 -15.41 6.68
N GLN A 99 10.00 -14.47 5.74
CA GLN A 99 10.92 -14.70 4.62
C GLN A 99 12.37 -14.31 4.95
N TRP A 100 13.02 -15.09 5.78
CA TRP A 100 14.43 -14.86 6.12
C TRP A 100 15.37 -14.92 4.90
N SER A 101 15.00 -15.65 3.85
CA SER A 101 15.75 -15.65 2.57
C SER A 101 15.82 -14.29 1.89
N LYS A 102 14.93 -13.35 2.26
CA LYS A 102 14.86 -11.98 1.75
C LYS A 102 15.48 -10.96 2.71
N PHE A 103 16.27 -11.40 3.68
CA PHE A 103 16.91 -10.52 4.68
C PHE A 103 17.72 -9.38 4.04
N PHE A 104 18.45 -9.65 2.95
CA PHE A 104 19.25 -8.64 2.27
C PHE A 104 18.42 -7.51 1.63
N ASN A 105 17.13 -7.72 1.39
CA ASN A 105 16.25 -6.67 0.88
C ASN A 105 16.08 -5.50 1.87
N ILE A 106 16.42 -5.67 3.15
CA ILE A 106 16.44 -4.59 4.14
C ILE A 106 17.27 -3.41 3.64
N PHE A 107 18.40 -3.69 3.00
CA PHE A 107 19.31 -2.66 2.48
C PHE A 107 18.78 -1.94 1.23
N ALA A 108 17.82 -2.52 0.54
CA ALA A 108 17.15 -1.92 -0.61
C ALA A 108 15.78 -1.29 -0.26
N ASN A 109 15.27 -1.52 0.97
CA ASN A 109 13.96 -1.04 1.39
C ASN A 109 13.95 0.49 1.52
N ALA A 110 13.16 1.15 0.65
CA ALA A 110 13.10 2.61 0.57
C ALA A 110 12.61 3.28 1.86
N GLN A 111 11.76 2.63 2.66
CA GLN A 111 11.33 3.17 3.94
C GLN A 111 12.44 3.13 4.98
N ILE A 112 13.16 2.01 5.08
CA ILE A 112 14.28 1.86 6.00
C ILE A 112 15.37 2.88 5.65
N LEU A 113 15.73 2.99 4.37
CA LEU A 113 16.69 3.98 3.90
C LEU A 113 16.24 5.42 4.17
N THR A 114 14.94 5.71 4.04
CA THR A 114 14.40 7.03 4.36
C THR A 114 14.54 7.34 5.84
N ILE A 115 14.21 6.40 6.73
CA ILE A 115 14.35 6.58 8.19
C ILE A 115 15.80 6.80 8.57
N LEU A 116 16.73 6.02 8.05
CA LEU A 116 18.15 6.14 8.34
C LEU A 116 18.74 7.47 7.83
N ASN A 117 18.26 8.01 6.74
CA ASN A 117 18.69 9.29 6.18
C ASN A 117 17.93 10.50 6.75
N MET A 118 16.88 10.31 7.55
CA MET A 118 16.06 11.40 8.07
C MET A 118 16.87 12.43 8.89
N PRO A 119 17.82 12.06 9.77
CA PRO A 119 18.64 13.04 10.49
C PRO A 119 19.43 13.96 9.56
N ALA A 120 20.01 13.41 8.48
CA ALA A 120 20.76 14.19 7.49
C ALA A 120 19.87 15.13 6.66
N ILE A 121 18.63 14.70 6.37
CA ILE A 121 17.64 15.53 5.66
C ILE A 121 17.17 16.69 6.53
N ILE A 122 16.92 16.44 7.82
CA ILE A 122 16.50 17.46 8.79
C ILE A 122 17.61 18.49 8.99
N SER A 123 18.85 18.05 9.20
CA SER A 123 19.99 18.95 9.39
C SER A 123 20.22 19.85 8.15
N ARG A 124 20.12 19.31 6.95
CA ARG A 124 20.23 20.10 5.71
C ARG A 124 19.11 21.14 5.56
N LYS A 125 17.89 20.83 5.99
CA LYS A 125 16.77 21.80 5.95
C LYS A 125 16.97 22.93 6.98
N LEU A 126 17.46 22.61 8.18
CA LEU A 126 17.73 23.61 9.20
C LEU A 126 18.86 24.58 8.78
N ILE A 127 19.92 24.07 8.15
CA ILE A 127 21.03 24.89 7.66
C ILE A 127 20.55 25.83 6.52
N LYS A 128 19.72 25.32 5.59
CA LYS A 128 19.16 26.16 4.50
C LYS A 128 18.10 27.17 4.97
N GLY A 129 17.40 26.90 6.06
CA GLY A 129 16.41 27.82 6.64
C GLY A 129 17.02 29.01 7.37
N ASN A 130 18.25 28.88 7.88
CA ASN A 130 18.97 29.97 8.58
C ASN A 130 19.80 30.89 7.65
N SER A 131 19.74 30.67 6.34
CA SER A 131 20.51 31.41 5.33
C SER A 131 19.64 32.39 4.51
N LYS A 132 18.53 32.91 5.11
CA LYS A 132 17.71 34.00 4.54
C LYS A 132 17.60 35.16 5.50
#